data_5be1baccd90f96287491bd49d5cb15c5
#
_entry.id   5be1baccd90f96287491bd49d5cb15c5
#
_cell.length_a   1.000
_cell.length_b   1.000
_cell.length_c   1.000
_cell.angle_alpha   90.00
_cell.angle_beta   90.00
_cell.angle_gamma   90.00
#
_symmetry.space_group_name_H-M   'P 1'
#
loop_
_entity.id
_entity.type
_entity.pdbx_description
1 polymer ?
#
loop_
_entity_poly.entity_id
_entity_poly.type
_entity_poly.pdbx_seq_one_letter_code
_entity_poly.pdbx_strand_id
1 'polypeptide(L)'
;ENATAFYVNDFALSCQQPWKVPARIIEVPNLADLGYGKEELEIRWDELESESFATVFAEINEMIVKGVIEKSVPVATERGRLVSGIGDRLIGRMQNLGAPFYSYGWSSGKSGFCGATPELLFKQEGRSLKTMALAGTAKADEQVVFAVDGKEIREHEFVAQTMVAKLSDIGVVERSERNNLDLGQLVHFHTPIDVE
;
A
#
# COMPACT_ATOMS: atom_id res chain seq x y z
N GLU A 1 25.15 -9.16 -16.72
CA GLU A 1 24.82 -7.75 -16.43
C GLU A 1 23.46 -7.73 -15.72
N ASN A 2 23.41 -7.14 -14.53
CA ASN A 2 22.14 -6.98 -13.79
C ASN A 2 21.33 -5.88 -14.46
N ALA A 3 20.24 -6.25 -15.14
CA ALA A 3 19.31 -5.28 -15.72
C ALA A 3 18.22 -4.96 -14.70
N THR A 4 17.96 -3.68 -14.50
CA THR A 4 16.80 -3.22 -13.69
C THR A 4 15.55 -3.26 -14.55
N ALA A 5 14.49 -3.85 -14.03
CA ALA A 5 13.17 -3.84 -14.63
C ALA A 5 12.12 -3.52 -13.57
N PHE A 6 11.06 -2.84 -13.98
CA PHE A 6 9.91 -2.54 -13.13
C PHE A 6 8.73 -3.41 -13.56
N TYR A 7 8.08 -4.04 -12.58
CA TYR A 7 6.84 -4.76 -12.82
C TYR A 7 5.66 -3.82 -12.58
N VAL A 8 4.88 -3.58 -13.62
CA VAL A 8 3.71 -2.70 -13.59
C VAL A 8 2.52 -3.45 -14.17
N ASN A 9 1.54 -3.75 -13.33
CA ASN A 9 0.33 -4.46 -13.74
C ASN A 9 -0.90 -3.86 -13.06
N ASP A 10 -2.09 -4.18 -13.56
CA ASP A 10 -3.35 -3.93 -12.88
C ASP A 10 -3.64 -5.00 -11.81
N PHE A 11 -4.69 -4.78 -11.02
CA PHE A 11 -5.08 -5.70 -9.95
C PHE A 11 -5.48 -7.09 -10.48
N ALA A 12 -6.05 -7.16 -11.69
CA ALA A 12 -6.44 -8.41 -12.33
C ALA A 12 -5.26 -9.15 -13.01
N LEU A 13 -4.06 -8.56 -12.97
CA LEU A 13 -2.85 -9.06 -13.64
C LEU A 13 -3.05 -9.25 -15.15
N SER A 14 -3.85 -8.39 -15.78
CA SER A 14 -4.27 -8.53 -17.17
C SER A 14 -3.26 -8.00 -18.18
N CYS A 15 -2.27 -7.22 -17.76
CA CYS A 15 -1.26 -6.67 -18.64
C CYS A 15 -0.34 -7.78 -19.21
N GLN A 16 -0.37 -7.97 -20.52
CA GLN A 16 0.45 -8.99 -21.19
C GLN A 16 1.95 -8.69 -21.18
N GLN A 17 2.34 -7.43 -20.98
CA GLN A 17 3.72 -6.98 -20.91
C GLN A 17 3.97 -6.15 -19.66
N PRO A 18 3.91 -6.77 -18.46
CA PRO A 18 3.99 -6.03 -17.20
C PRO A 18 5.43 -5.55 -16.90
N TRP A 19 6.45 -6.17 -17.45
CA TRP A 19 7.84 -5.80 -17.23
C TRP A 19 8.24 -4.61 -18.10
N LYS A 20 8.73 -3.56 -17.45
CA LYS A 20 9.21 -2.34 -18.09
C LYS A 20 10.70 -2.21 -17.83
N VAL A 21 11.50 -2.33 -18.89
CA VAL A 21 12.95 -2.12 -18.83
C VAL A 21 13.21 -0.66 -19.19
N PRO A 22 13.80 0.14 -18.29
CA PRO A 22 14.06 1.55 -18.57
C PRO A 22 15.22 1.69 -19.55
N ALA A 23 15.11 2.61 -20.49
CA ALA A 23 16.21 2.99 -21.38
C ALA A 23 17.32 3.77 -20.63
N ARG A 24 16.96 4.42 -19.51
CA ARG A 24 17.88 5.18 -18.69
C ARG A 24 17.45 5.11 -17.22
N ILE A 25 18.39 4.97 -16.32
CA ILE A 25 18.22 5.05 -14.87
C ILE A 25 19.01 6.26 -14.37
N ILE A 26 18.40 7.04 -13.48
CA ILE A 26 19.04 8.13 -12.77
C ILE A 26 18.81 7.85 -11.28
N GLU A 27 19.88 7.71 -10.54
CA GLU A 27 19.85 7.57 -9.09
C GLU A 27 20.16 8.93 -8.45
N VAL A 28 19.34 9.35 -7.52
CA VAL A 28 19.53 10.59 -6.76
C VAL A 28 19.46 10.28 -5.27
N PRO A 29 20.32 10.88 -4.45
CA PRO A 29 20.31 10.65 -2.99
C PRO A 29 19.02 11.14 -2.34
N ASN A 30 18.39 12.17 -2.92
CA ASN A 30 17.18 12.77 -2.41
C ASN A 30 16.27 13.21 -3.58
N LEU A 31 14.97 12.95 -3.48
CA LEU A 31 13.99 13.44 -4.48
C LEU A 31 13.99 14.98 -4.61
N ALA A 32 14.38 15.71 -3.57
CA ALA A 32 14.55 17.17 -3.63
C ALA A 32 15.57 17.61 -4.71
N ASP A 33 16.55 16.77 -5.02
CA ASP A 33 17.58 17.04 -6.03
C ASP A 33 17.00 17.05 -7.46
N LEU A 34 15.79 16.50 -7.64
CA LEU A 34 15.07 16.52 -8.91
C LEU A 34 14.41 17.88 -9.21
N GLY A 35 14.47 18.85 -8.29
CA GLY A 35 13.99 20.20 -8.50
C GLY A 35 12.47 20.36 -8.56
N TYR A 36 11.70 19.36 -8.09
CA TYR A 36 10.26 19.51 -7.97
C TYR A 36 9.91 20.58 -6.93
N GLY A 37 9.14 21.58 -7.35
CA GLY A 37 8.80 22.70 -6.49
C GLY A 37 7.93 22.32 -5.28
N LYS A 38 8.01 23.14 -4.23
CA LYS A 38 7.25 22.98 -2.99
C LYS A 38 5.92 23.77 -2.98
N GLU A 39 5.48 24.30 -4.11
CA GLU A 39 4.24 25.08 -4.17
C GLU A 39 3.04 24.22 -3.81
N GLU A 40 2.06 24.81 -3.18
CA GLU A 40 0.83 24.11 -2.80
C GLU A 40 0.01 23.79 -4.05
N LEU A 41 -0.57 22.58 -4.02
CA LEU A 41 -1.57 22.15 -4.98
C LEU A 41 -2.93 22.48 -4.43
N GLU A 42 -3.75 23.15 -5.22
CA GLU A 42 -5.16 23.33 -4.91
C GLU A 42 -5.97 22.35 -5.76
N ILE A 43 -6.69 21.47 -5.07
CA ILE A 43 -7.58 20.49 -5.70
C ILE A 43 -9.00 20.80 -5.25
N ARG A 44 -9.90 21.02 -6.20
CA ARG A 44 -11.33 21.05 -5.92
C ARG A 44 -11.87 19.64 -6.07
N TRP A 45 -12.30 19.07 -4.96
CA TRP A 45 -12.90 17.74 -4.93
C TRP A 45 -14.37 17.82 -5.38
N ASP A 46 -14.80 16.80 -6.11
CA ASP A 46 -16.21 16.59 -6.44
C ASP A 46 -16.95 16.08 -5.19
N GLU A 47 -18.27 16.17 -5.18
CA GLU A 47 -19.05 15.59 -4.09
C GLU A 47 -18.89 14.06 -4.07
N LEU A 48 -18.73 13.51 -2.88
CA LEU A 48 -18.59 12.07 -2.67
C LEU A 48 -19.95 11.38 -2.89
N GLU A 49 -20.02 10.46 -3.84
CA GLU A 49 -21.20 9.60 -4.01
C GLU A 49 -21.24 8.52 -2.89
N SER A 50 -21.70 8.91 -1.72
CA SER A 50 -21.71 8.02 -0.55
C SER A 50 -22.79 6.93 -0.59
N GLU A 51 -23.88 7.14 -1.34
CA GLU A 51 -25.01 6.19 -1.38
C GLU A 51 -24.65 4.85 -2.01
N SER A 52 -23.89 4.86 -3.11
CA SER A 52 -23.43 3.63 -3.74
C SER A 52 -22.48 2.83 -2.87
N PHE A 53 -21.58 3.51 -2.14
CA PHE A 53 -20.68 2.88 -1.18
C PHE A 53 -21.44 2.26 -0.01
N ALA A 54 -22.41 2.98 0.57
CA ALA A 54 -23.21 2.50 1.69
C ALA A 54 -24.00 1.22 1.32
N THR A 55 -24.56 1.17 0.10
CA THR A 55 -25.26 -0.01 -0.40
C THR A 55 -24.34 -1.21 -0.50
N VAL A 56 -23.20 -1.07 -1.16
CA VAL A 56 -22.21 -2.17 -1.32
C VAL A 56 -21.67 -2.60 0.06
N PHE A 57 -21.43 -1.66 0.96
CA PHE A 57 -20.97 -1.96 2.30
C PHE A 57 -22.00 -2.78 3.10
N ALA A 58 -23.29 -2.45 2.98
CA ALA A 58 -24.37 -3.21 3.62
C ALA A 58 -24.45 -4.64 3.08
N GLU A 59 -24.36 -4.83 1.76
CA GLU A 59 -24.35 -6.15 1.11
C GLU A 59 -23.14 -6.99 1.58
N ILE A 60 -21.96 -6.41 1.63
CA ILE A 60 -20.75 -7.08 2.13
C ILE A 60 -20.93 -7.53 3.58
N ASN A 61 -21.45 -6.66 4.45
CA ASN A 61 -21.71 -7.02 5.85
C ASN A 61 -22.71 -8.19 5.98
N GLU A 62 -23.75 -8.19 5.16
CA GLU A 62 -24.70 -9.29 5.12
C GLU A 62 -24.04 -10.62 4.70
N MET A 63 -23.15 -10.59 3.72
CA MET A 63 -22.39 -11.78 3.28
C MET A 63 -21.43 -12.29 4.36
N ILE A 64 -20.78 -11.37 5.10
CA ILE A 64 -19.92 -11.75 6.25
C ILE A 64 -20.75 -12.39 7.36
N VAL A 65 -21.89 -11.79 7.72
CA VAL A 65 -22.78 -12.35 8.76
C VAL A 65 -23.31 -13.74 8.39
N LYS A 66 -23.58 -13.96 7.09
CA LYS A 66 -24.00 -15.28 6.56
C LYS A 66 -22.85 -16.29 6.42
N GLY A 67 -21.60 -15.89 6.67
CA GLY A 67 -20.42 -16.74 6.50
C GLY A 67 -20.09 -17.08 5.05
N VAL A 68 -20.58 -16.30 4.09
CA VAL A 68 -20.28 -16.48 2.66
C VAL A 68 -18.88 -16.00 2.33
N ILE A 69 -18.44 -14.91 2.98
CA ILE A 69 -17.07 -14.37 2.91
C ILE A 69 -16.59 -14.06 4.33
N GLU A 70 -15.28 -14.14 4.53
CA GLU A 70 -14.67 -13.84 5.83
C GLU A 70 -14.14 -12.41 5.91
N LYS A 71 -13.69 -11.86 4.79
CA LYS A 71 -13.13 -10.52 4.70
C LYS A 71 -13.40 -9.90 3.33
N SER A 72 -13.63 -8.59 3.32
CA SER A 72 -13.66 -7.77 2.10
C SER A 72 -13.05 -6.40 2.38
N VAL A 73 -12.53 -5.80 1.32
CA VAL A 73 -12.00 -4.43 1.35
C VAL A 73 -12.79 -3.60 0.35
N PRO A 74 -13.86 -2.91 0.79
CA PRO A 74 -14.61 -2.03 -0.09
C PRO A 74 -13.76 -0.79 -0.44
N VAL A 75 -13.82 -0.35 -1.68
CA VAL A 75 -13.04 0.77 -2.21
C VAL A 75 -13.98 1.87 -2.67
N ALA A 76 -13.73 3.10 -2.20
CA ALA A 76 -14.35 4.31 -2.73
C ALA A 76 -13.33 5.09 -3.57
N THR A 77 -13.83 5.79 -4.59
CA THR A 77 -13.01 6.65 -5.44
C THR A 77 -13.51 8.09 -5.33
N GLU A 78 -12.61 8.98 -4.98
CA GLU A 78 -12.87 10.41 -5.04
C GLU A 78 -12.27 10.99 -6.32
N ARG A 79 -12.96 11.99 -6.89
CA ARG A 79 -12.49 12.74 -8.06
C ARG A 79 -12.29 14.19 -7.68
N GLY A 80 -11.30 14.81 -8.27
CA GLY A 80 -11.04 16.23 -8.09
C GLY A 80 -10.37 16.84 -9.29
N ARG A 81 -10.48 18.16 -9.41
CA ARG A 81 -9.78 18.96 -10.41
C ARG A 81 -8.66 19.72 -9.79
N LEU A 82 -7.51 19.67 -10.43
CA LEU A 82 -6.42 20.57 -10.12
C LEU A 82 -6.83 21.99 -10.54
N VAL A 83 -6.95 22.89 -9.57
CA VAL A 83 -7.34 24.30 -9.77
C VAL A 83 -6.10 25.15 -9.97
N SER A 84 -5.05 24.88 -9.21
CA SER A 84 -3.76 25.54 -9.33
C SER A 84 -2.60 24.56 -9.11
N GLY A 85 -1.43 24.89 -9.68
CA GLY A 85 -0.25 24.04 -9.67
C GLY A 85 -0.21 23.08 -10.85
N ILE A 86 0.80 22.23 -10.87
CA ILE A 86 0.99 21.17 -11.87
C ILE A 86 1.17 19.81 -11.18
N GLY A 87 0.80 18.73 -11.85
CA GLY A 87 0.83 17.37 -11.28
C GLY A 87 2.19 16.94 -10.73
N ASP A 88 3.28 17.47 -11.27
CA ASP A 88 4.64 17.19 -10.79
C ASP A 88 4.88 17.62 -9.33
N ARG A 89 4.04 18.52 -8.81
CA ARG A 89 4.07 18.96 -7.41
C ARG A 89 3.65 17.86 -6.42
N LEU A 90 2.86 16.88 -6.87
CA LEU A 90 2.55 15.69 -6.06
C LEU A 90 3.83 14.92 -5.68
N ILE A 91 4.76 14.82 -6.62
CA ILE A 91 6.07 14.20 -6.39
C ILE A 91 6.84 14.98 -5.31
N GLY A 92 6.80 16.31 -5.37
CA GLY A 92 7.43 17.18 -4.39
C GLY A 92 6.91 16.96 -2.95
N ARG A 93 5.62 16.64 -2.78
CA ARG A 93 5.06 16.31 -1.46
C ARG A 93 5.56 14.97 -0.92
N MET A 94 5.88 14.02 -1.79
CA MET A 94 6.40 12.71 -1.40
C MET A 94 7.86 12.76 -0.92
N GLN A 95 8.60 13.84 -1.20
CA GLN A 95 10.00 14.02 -0.80
C GLN A 95 10.20 13.98 0.72
N ASN A 96 9.20 14.37 1.49
CA ASN A 96 9.27 14.44 2.94
C ASN A 96 8.82 13.15 3.63
N LEU A 97 8.41 12.14 2.87
CA LEU A 97 8.01 10.84 3.39
C LEU A 97 9.29 10.01 3.58
N GLY A 98 9.74 9.90 4.83
CA GLY A 98 10.83 9.00 5.23
C GLY A 98 10.33 7.60 5.55
N ALA A 99 11.22 6.76 6.08
CA ALA A 99 10.85 5.46 6.59
C ALA A 99 9.68 5.57 7.60
N PRO A 100 8.74 4.63 7.59
CA PRO A 100 8.75 3.36 6.89
C PRO A 100 8.14 3.37 5.47
N PHE A 101 7.90 4.53 4.88
CA PHE A 101 7.20 4.64 3.60
C PHE A 101 8.11 4.39 2.39
N TYR A 102 7.58 3.66 1.43
CA TYR A 102 8.11 3.52 0.08
C TYR A 102 7.29 4.40 -0.86
N SER A 103 7.92 5.41 -1.43
CA SER A 103 7.29 6.29 -2.42
C SER A 103 7.50 5.74 -3.82
N TYR A 104 6.46 5.75 -4.63
CA TYR A 104 6.50 5.22 -6.00
C TYR A 104 5.60 6.02 -6.93
N GLY A 105 5.85 5.89 -8.22
CA GLY A 105 5.00 6.48 -9.24
C GLY A 105 5.50 6.24 -10.65
N TRP A 106 4.62 6.52 -11.60
CA TRP A 106 4.97 6.55 -13.03
C TRP A 106 4.13 7.62 -13.75
N SER A 107 4.62 8.06 -14.89
CA SER A 107 3.94 9.02 -15.75
C SER A 107 4.13 8.66 -17.22
N SER A 108 3.07 8.83 -18.02
CA SER A 108 3.09 8.72 -19.49
C SER A 108 3.03 10.07 -20.20
N GLY A 109 3.26 11.16 -19.50
CA GLY A 109 3.18 12.54 -19.98
C GLY A 109 1.77 13.14 -19.97
N LYS A 110 0.72 12.35 -20.10
CA LYS A 110 -0.70 12.78 -20.05
C LYS A 110 -1.44 12.23 -18.83
N SER A 111 -1.00 11.13 -18.33
CA SER A 111 -1.56 10.45 -17.15
C SER A 111 -0.42 9.93 -16.30
N GLY A 112 -0.69 9.81 -15.04
CA GLY A 112 0.28 9.27 -14.10
C GLY A 112 -0.40 8.80 -12.83
N PHE A 113 0.42 8.18 -11.99
CA PHE A 113 -0.02 7.63 -10.74
C PHE A 113 1.17 7.72 -9.77
N CYS A 114 0.92 8.11 -8.56
CA CYS A 114 1.92 8.13 -7.51
C CYS A 114 1.28 7.79 -6.16
N GLY A 115 2.07 7.27 -5.27
CA GLY A 115 1.65 6.91 -3.93
C GLY A 115 2.81 6.64 -3.01
N ALA A 116 2.49 6.40 -1.75
CA ALA A 116 3.42 5.93 -0.75
C ALA A 116 2.76 4.81 0.06
N THR A 117 3.51 3.79 0.39
CA THR A 117 3.03 2.64 1.15
C THR A 117 4.06 2.26 2.22
N PRO A 118 3.63 1.89 3.43
CA PRO A 118 4.51 1.29 4.42
C PRO A 118 4.66 -0.23 4.21
N GLU A 119 3.92 -0.81 3.28
CA GLU A 119 3.84 -2.24 3.06
C GLU A 119 4.80 -2.70 1.98
N LEU A 120 5.61 -3.70 2.30
CA LEU A 120 6.51 -4.37 1.38
C LEU A 120 5.83 -5.64 0.86
N LEU A 121 5.59 -5.71 -0.46
CA LEU A 121 5.07 -6.94 -1.06
C LEU A 121 6.05 -8.10 -0.84
N PHE A 122 7.30 -7.94 -1.28
CA PHE A 122 8.41 -8.80 -0.91
C PHE A 122 9.75 -8.15 -1.30
N LYS A 123 10.82 -8.61 -0.65
CA LYS A 123 12.21 -8.33 -1.03
C LYS A 123 12.95 -9.66 -1.09
N GLN A 124 13.61 -9.93 -2.21
CA GLN A 124 14.44 -11.13 -2.39
C GLN A 124 15.92 -10.76 -2.36
N GLU A 125 16.66 -11.44 -1.52
CA GLU A 125 18.13 -11.31 -1.42
C GLU A 125 18.74 -12.72 -1.49
N GLY A 126 19.29 -13.06 -2.65
CA GLY A 126 19.78 -14.42 -2.89
C GLY A 126 18.64 -15.46 -2.83
N ARG A 127 18.67 -16.34 -1.86
CA ARG A 127 17.63 -17.35 -1.62
C ARG A 127 16.61 -16.94 -0.54
N SER A 128 16.89 -15.91 0.21
CA SER A 128 16.00 -15.41 1.25
C SER A 128 14.95 -14.45 0.64
N LEU A 129 13.70 -14.60 1.04
CA LEU A 129 12.61 -13.70 0.70
C LEU A 129 12.05 -13.11 2.00
N LYS A 130 11.93 -11.78 2.02
CA LYS A 130 11.34 -11.04 3.14
C LYS A 130 10.04 -10.40 2.71
N THR A 131 9.03 -10.50 3.53
CA THR A 131 7.73 -9.86 3.37
C THR A 131 7.15 -9.52 4.73
N MET A 132 5.93 -9.02 4.77
CA MET A 132 5.24 -8.69 6.01
C MET A 132 3.73 -8.83 5.87
N ALA A 133 3.07 -9.24 6.93
CA ALA A 133 1.65 -9.01 7.08
C ALA A 133 1.42 -7.62 7.69
N LEU A 134 0.62 -6.81 7.03
CA LEU A 134 0.22 -5.48 7.49
C LEU A 134 -1.30 -5.38 7.37
N ALA A 135 -2.00 -5.43 8.49
CA ALA A 135 -3.46 -5.36 8.54
C ALA A 135 -3.93 -4.97 9.94
N GLY A 136 -5.14 -4.46 10.03
CA GLY A 136 -5.64 -3.79 11.23
C GLY A 136 -5.09 -2.38 11.32
N THR A 137 -5.98 -1.40 11.55
CA THR A 137 -5.64 0.02 11.55
C THR A 137 -6.38 0.76 12.64
N ALA A 138 -5.67 1.64 13.33
CA ALA A 138 -6.28 2.61 14.24
C ALA A 138 -5.59 3.97 14.11
N LYS A 139 -6.19 4.97 14.72
CA LYS A 139 -5.52 6.26 14.92
C LYS A 139 -4.42 6.11 15.98
N ALA A 140 -3.38 6.92 15.87
CA ALA A 140 -2.24 6.85 16.80
C ALA A 140 -2.64 7.09 18.26
N ASP A 141 -3.64 7.93 18.52
CA ASP A 141 -4.17 8.21 19.87
C ASP A 141 -5.02 7.05 20.44
N GLU A 142 -5.42 6.09 19.62
CA GLU A 142 -6.18 4.90 20.00
C GLU A 142 -5.28 3.65 20.19
N GLN A 143 -3.98 3.78 20.07
CA GLN A 143 -3.02 2.65 20.06
C GLN A 143 -3.17 1.68 21.22
N VAL A 144 -3.48 2.16 22.42
CA VAL A 144 -3.63 1.31 23.62
C VAL A 144 -4.85 0.38 23.50
N VAL A 145 -5.97 0.90 23.02
CA VAL A 145 -7.19 0.12 22.79
C VAL A 145 -7.01 -0.81 21.60
N PHE A 146 -6.41 -0.31 20.55
CA PHE A 146 -6.08 -1.08 19.35
C PHE A 146 -5.24 -2.33 19.65
N ALA A 147 -4.26 -2.23 20.52
CA ALA A 147 -3.37 -3.34 20.86
C ALA A 147 -4.12 -4.59 21.38
N VAL A 148 -5.31 -4.42 21.93
CA VAL A 148 -6.16 -5.48 22.52
C VAL A 148 -7.50 -5.64 21.77
N ASP A 149 -7.72 -4.91 20.69
CA ASP A 149 -8.95 -5.02 19.91
C ASP A 149 -9.04 -6.38 19.20
N GLY A 150 -9.97 -7.20 19.65
CA GLY A 150 -10.13 -8.55 19.13
C GLY A 150 -10.55 -8.62 17.66
N LYS A 151 -11.22 -7.59 17.13
CA LYS A 151 -11.57 -7.52 15.69
C LYS A 151 -10.32 -7.27 14.86
N GLU A 152 -9.56 -6.25 15.20
CA GLU A 152 -8.34 -5.86 14.49
C GLU A 152 -7.25 -6.95 14.55
N ILE A 153 -7.16 -7.61 15.72
CA ILE A 153 -6.27 -8.77 15.90
C ILE A 153 -6.65 -9.92 14.97
N ARG A 154 -7.94 -10.29 14.90
CA ARG A 154 -8.39 -11.37 14.00
C ARG A 154 -8.16 -11.01 12.52
N GLU A 155 -8.40 -9.76 12.14
CA GLU A 155 -8.14 -9.29 10.78
C GLU A 155 -6.67 -9.45 10.41
N HIS A 156 -5.77 -9.03 11.29
CA HIS A 156 -4.33 -9.18 11.09
C HIS A 156 -3.90 -10.64 11.03
N GLU A 157 -4.37 -11.47 11.98
CA GLU A 157 -4.03 -12.88 12.03
C GLU A 157 -4.50 -13.64 10.78
N PHE A 158 -5.67 -13.30 10.24
CA PHE A 158 -6.15 -13.87 8.98
C PHE A 158 -5.15 -13.63 7.83
N VAL A 159 -4.64 -12.40 7.70
CA VAL A 159 -3.64 -12.06 6.69
C VAL A 159 -2.34 -12.81 6.93
N ALA A 160 -1.80 -12.73 8.15
CA ALA A 160 -0.53 -13.34 8.49
C ALA A 160 -0.53 -14.87 8.30
N GLN A 161 -1.59 -15.56 8.76
CA GLN A 161 -1.72 -17.00 8.59
C GLN A 161 -1.89 -17.41 7.13
N THR A 162 -2.66 -16.63 6.35
CA THR A 162 -2.82 -16.89 4.91
C THR A 162 -1.50 -16.77 4.17
N MET A 163 -0.69 -15.76 4.50
CA MET A 163 0.63 -15.58 3.91
C MET A 163 1.57 -16.72 4.28
N VAL A 164 1.65 -17.10 5.56
CA VAL A 164 2.47 -18.24 6.01
C VAL A 164 2.07 -19.51 5.27
N ALA A 165 0.79 -19.82 5.19
CA ALA A 165 0.30 -21.01 4.50
C ALA A 165 0.72 -21.05 3.02
N LYS A 166 0.58 -19.93 2.31
CA LYS A 166 0.97 -19.84 0.88
C LYS A 166 2.48 -19.87 0.65
N LEU A 167 3.25 -19.26 1.55
CA LEU A 167 4.70 -19.19 1.42
C LEU A 167 5.38 -20.50 1.82
N SER A 168 4.75 -21.34 2.62
CA SER A 168 5.28 -22.65 3.02
C SER A 168 5.45 -23.61 1.83
N ASP A 169 4.83 -23.32 0.68
CA ASP A 169 5.03 -24.11 -0.55
C ASP A 169 6.35 -23.81 -1.24
N ILE A 170 7.01 -22.69 -0.90
CA ILE A 170 8.24 -22.24 -1.57
C ILE A 170 9.49 -22.28 -0.70
N GLY A 171 9.34 -22.44 0.62
CA GLY A 171 10.49 -22.49 1.53
C GLY A 171 10.11 -22.65 2.99
N VAL A 172 11.11 -22.61 3.85
CA VAL A 172 10.92 -22.61 5.29
C VAL A 172 10.52 -21.20 5.74
N VAL A 173 9.33 -21.09 6.32
CA VAL A 173 8.76 -19.79 6.73
C VAL A 173 9.03 -19.54 8.21
N GLU A 174 9.68 -18.42 8.50
CA GLU A 174 9.82 -17.87 9.84
C GLU A 174 8.91 -16.67 9.99
N ARG A 175 7.98 -16.74 10.94
CA ARG A 175 7.06 -15.67 11.29
C ARG A 175 7.49 -15.04 12.61
N SER A 176 7.76 -13.75 12.60
CA SER A 176 8.06 -12.96 13.80
C SER A 176 6.81 -12.69 14.64
N GLU A 177 6.98 -12.18 15.85
CA GLU A 177 5.87 -11.69 16.67
C GLU A 177 5.22 -10.45 16.04
N ARG A 178 3.89 -10.33 16.24
CA ARG A 178 3.14 -9.14 15.85
C ARG A 178 3.61 -7.95 16.68
N ASN A 179 3.85 -6.83 16.02
CA ASN A 179 4.14 -5.54 16.64
C ASN A 179 3.27 -4.43 16.04
N ASN A 180 3.42 -3.21 16.53
CA ASN A 180 2.78 -2.03 15.99
C ASN A 180 3.76 -1.27 15.10
N LEU A 181 3.32 -0.90 13.90
CA LEU A 181 4.00 0.01 13.00
C LEU A 181 3.37 1.40 13.12
N ASP A 182 4.14 2.34 13.64
CA ASP A 182 3.75 3.73 13.79
C ASP A 182 3.93 4.47 12.45
N LEU A 183 2.87 5.09 11.95
CA LEU A 183 2.83 5.90 10.72
C LEU A 183 2.57 7.38 11.01
N GLY A 184 2.76 7.81 12.25
CA GLY A 184 2.52 9.17 12.71
C GLY A 184 1.06 9.43 13.11
N GLN A 185 0.13 9.48 12.19
CA GLN A 185 -1.30 9.65 12.47
C GLN A 185 -2.07 8.33 12.61
N LEU A 186 -1.52 7.26 12.08
CA LEU A 186 -2.10 5.93 12.08
C LEU A 186 -1.12 4.93 12.69
N VAL A 187 -1.67 3.83 13.18
CA VAL A 187 -0.91 2.67 13.61
C VAL A 187 -1.50 1.42 12.95
N HIS A 188 -0.62 0.52 12.51
CA HIS A 188 -0.98 -0.78 11.96
C HIS A 188 -0.37 -1.92 12.78
N PHE A 189 -1.04 -3.08 12.81
CA PHE A 189 -0.34 -4.30 13.17
C PHE A 189 0.58 -4.74 12.04
N HIS A 190 1.76 -5.18 12.44
CA HIS A 190 2.84 -5.56 11.55
C HIS A 190 3.49 -6.86 12.03
N THR A 191 3.64 -7.81 11.13
CA THR A 191 4.33 -9.08 11.39
C THR A 191 5.33 -9.34 10.26
N PRO A 192 6.65 -9.25 10.52
CA PRO A 192 7.67 -9.69 9.56
C PRO A 192 7.57 -11.18 9.28
N ILE A 193 7.81 -11.56 8.03
CA ILE A 193 7.81 -12.95 7.55
C ILE A 193 9.02 -13.13 6.66
N ASP A 194 9.86 -14.07 7.01
CA ASP A 194 11.05 -14.46 6.25
C ASP A 194 10.86 -15.88 5.69
N VAL A 195 11.39 -16.13 4.49
CA VAL A 195 11.34 -17.44 3.82
C VAL A 195 12.74 -17.79 3.30
N GLU A 196 13.22 -19.00 3.62
CA GLU A 196 14.52 -19.54 3.20
C GLU A 196 14.37 -20.85 2.39
#